data_1b6247322392bd3c263dacdd926a29f0
#
_entry.id   1b6247322392bd3c263dacdd926a29f0
#
_cell.length_a   1.000
_cell.length_b   1.000
_cell.length_c   1.000
_cell.angle_alpha   90.00
_cell.angle_beta   90.00
_cell.angle_gamma   90.00
#
_symmetry.space_group_name_H-M   'P 1'
#
loop_
_entity.id
_entity.type
_entity.pdbx_description
1 polymer ?
#
loop_
_entity_poly.entity_id
_entity_poly.type
_entity_poly.pdbx_seq_one_letter_code
_entity_poly.pdbx_strand_id
1 'polypeptide(L)'
;MLYNHVSGLELEIEAYDLEQRERDTSSGFTRATTVVSLHGDGGTGRGEDVTYDNDAHDALDASAGDFPISGEYTLDEFSGHVSEIDLFHGTEPNQSIFRNYRQWAFESAALDLALKQADTNLADRLGRTYEPVRFVVSTRLEDPPTGDVVLDWLDRNPELEFKLDPTSEWTTEVIERLAATDAVRILDLKGQYHGTTVDQPADPELYERIVEGFPEALVEDPELNEETRPLFEGEQARVTWDYPIRGVGTVEDLPWEPEWLNIKPSRFGSIQSLFDTIDYCRNQEIQMFGGGQFELDVGREHLHAFASLFYPDAPNDVAPKAYNDPDTSGELSTSPLAPPETALGLSWE
;
A
#
# COMPACT_ATOMS: atom_id res chain seq x y z
N MET A 1 -16.36 -4.41 -15.62
CA MET A 1 -15.48 -3.43 -14.97
C MET A 1 -15.89 -3.32 -13.51
N LEU A 2 -14.96 -3.46 -12.61
CA LEU A 2 -15.19 -3.46 -11.15
C LEU A 2 -15.86 -2.16 -10.68
N TYR A 3 -15.42 -1.02 -11.18
CA TYR A 3 -15.96 0.28 -10.78
C TYR A 3 -17.49 0.39 -11.00
N ASN A 4 -18.03 -0.22 -12.04
CA ASN A 4 -19.47 -0.18 -12.32
C ASN A 4 -20.33 -0.80 -11.20
N HIS A 5 -19.76 -1.65 -10.35
CA HIS A 5 -20.49 -2.25 -9.23
C HIS A 5 -20.67 -1.28 -8.05
N VAL A 6 -19.84 -0.25 -7.96
CA VAL A 6 -19.84 0.70 -6.83
C VAL A 6 -20.17 2.14 -7.23
N SER A 7 -19.89 2.56 -8.48
CA SER A 7 -20.02 3.95 -8.94
C SER A 7 -21.40 4.56 -8.70
N GLY A 8 -22.47 3.77 -8.82
CA GLY A 8 -23.85 4.20 -8.60
C GLY A 8 -24.38 4.01 -7.18
N LEU A 9 -23.52 3.70 -6.18
CA LEU A 9 -23.94 3.68 -4.78
C LEU A 9 -24.35 5.08 -4.35
N GLU A 10 -25.54 5.20 -3.75
CA GLU A 10 -26.01 6.44 -3.14
C GLU A 10 -25.16 6.76 -1.91
N LEU A 11 -24.86 8.03 -1.70
CA LEU A 11 -24.01 8.55 -0.64
C LEU A 11 -24.57 9.85 -0.10
N GLU A 12 -24.97 9.88 1.15
CA GLU A 12 -25.37 11.09 1.87
C GLU A 12 -24.32 11.43 2.93
N ILE A 13 -23.77 12.65 2.85
CA ILE A 13 -22.78 13.18 3.81
C ILE A 13 -23.39 14.37 4.52
N GLU A 14 -23.65 14.24 5.81
CA GLU A 14 -24.15 15.31 6.69
C GLU A 14 -23.01 16.16 7.25
N ALA A 15 -21.92 15.51 7.63
CA ALA A 15 -20.75 16.15 8.25
C ALA A 15 -19.49 15.31 8.02
N TYR A 16 -18.33 15.88 8.39
CA TYR A 16 -17.08 15.13 8.42
C TYR A 16 -16.18 15.62 9.56
N ASP A 17 -15.28 14.73 9.98
CA ASP A 17 -14.22 15.02 10.93
C ASP A 17 -12.86 14.58 10.38
N LEU A 18 -11.80 15.26 10.82
CA LEU A 18 -10.41 14.94 10.54
C LEU A 18 -9.71 14.65 11.88
N GLU A 19 -9.01 13.52 11.95
CA GLU A 19 -8.32 13.14 13.19
C GLU A 19 -6.90 12.68 12.86
N GLN A 20 -5.90 13.45 13.31
CA GLN A 20 -4.49 13.09 13.14
C GLN A 20 -4.12 11.92 14.05
N ARG A 21 -3.29 11.02 13.50
CA ARG A 21 -2.64 9.91 14.19
C ARG A 21 -1.14 10.07 14.12
N GLU A 22 -0.46 9.78 15.22
CA GLU A 22 1.00 9.74 15.25
C GLU A 22 1.48 8.48 15.96
N ARG A 23 2.56 7.90 15.45
CA ARG A 23 3.20 6.72 16.04
C ARG A 23 4.65 6.62 15.64
N ASP A 24 5.51 6.25 16.60
CA ASP A 24 6.87 5.84 16.30
C ASP A 24 6.86 4.47 15.62
N THR A 25 7.72 4.31 14.61
CA THR A 25 7.80 3.09 13.81
C THR A 25 9.07 2.30 14.11
N SER A 26 9.05 0.99 13.80
CA SER A 26 10.23 0.13 13.84
C SER A 26 11.36 0.59 12.90
N SER A 27 11.03 1.41 11.89
CA SER A 27 12.00 2.02 10.96
C SER A 27 12.66 3.31 11.49
N GLY A 28 12.40 3.69 12.76
CA GLY A 28 13.10 4.78 13.45
C GLY A 28 12.62 6.20 13.11
N PHE A 29 11.41 6.36 12.60
CA PHE A 29 10.79 7.67 12.37
C PHE A 29 9.37 7.73 12.97
N THR A 30 8.92 8.93 13.32
CA THR A 30 7.53 9.17 13.73
C THR A 30 6.67 9.34 12.49
N ARG A 31 5.71 8.43 12.31
CA ARG A 31 4.71 8.47 11.24
C ARG A 31 3.51 9.28 11.70
N ALA A 32 3.05 10.24 10.87
CA ALA A 32 1.75 10.90 11.01
C ALA A 32 0.83 10.51 9.85
N THR A 33 -0.46 10.31 10.13
CA THR A 33 -1.53 10.13 9.15
C THR A 33 -2.76 10.92 9.61
N THR A 34 -3.73 11.16 8.73
CA THR A 34 -5.01 11.77 9.12
C THR A 34 -6.16 10.87 8.70
N VAL A 35 -6.99 10.49 9.66
CA VAL A 35 -8.24 9.79 9.40
C VAL A 35 -9.32 10.78 8.99
N VAL A 36 -9.92 10.57 7.83
CA VAL A 36 -11.10 11.25 7.35
C VAL A 36 -12.31 10.43 7.74
N SER A 37 -13.24 11.01 8.49
CA SER A 37 -14.52 10.39 8.88
C SER A 37 -15.66 11.16 8.24
N LEU A 38 -16.44 10.50 7.36
CA LEU A 38 -17.64 11.04 6.72
C LEU A 38 -18.87 10.49 7.45
N HIS A 39 -19.72 11.38 7.94
CA HIS A 39 -20.92 11.04 8.72
C HIS A 39 -22.17 11.21 7.86
N GLY A 40 -23.10 10.26 7.95
CA GLY A 40 -24.40 10.31 7.29
C GLY A 40 -25.37 9.31 7.88
N ASP A 41 -26.59 9.24 7.35
CA ASP A 41 -27.54 8.20 7.75
C ASP A 41 -26.94 6.82 7.45
N GLY A 42 -27.02 5.90 8.42
CA GLY A 42 -26.43 4.57 8.31
C GLY A 42 -25.01 4.44 8.89
N GLY A 43 -24.34 5.51 9.31
CA GLY A 43 -23.09 5.41 10.06
C GLY A 43 -21.98 6.38 9.65
N THR A 44 -20.75 5.92 9.86
CA THR A 44 -19.54 6.67 9.56
C THR A 44 -18.66 5.87 8.59
N GLY A 45 -18.35 6.47 7.45
CA GLY A 45 -17.31 5.96 6.55
C GLY A 45 -15.97 6.58 6.88
N ARG A 46 -14.90 5.78 6.83
CA ARG A 46 -13.56 6.21 7.25
C ARG A 46 -12.54 5.93 6.16
N GLY A 47 -11.56 6.83 6.02
CA GLY A 47 -10.42 6.68 5.13
C GLY A 47 -9.18 7.31 5.76
N GLU A 48 -7.99 7.05 5.23
CA GLU A 48 -6.74 7.49 5.85
C GLU A 48 -5.82 8.15 4.83
N ASP A 49 -5.48 9.43 5.09
CA ASP A 49 -4.45 10.17 4.37
C ASP A 49 -3.07 9.75 4.86
N VAL A 50 -2.31 9.19 3.95
CA VAL A 50 -0.99 8.62 4.21
C VAL A 50 0.15 9.48 3.67
N THR A 51 -0.06 10.77 3.53
CA THR A 51 0.96 11.75 3.15
C THR A 51 2.19 11.64 4.07
N TYR A 52 3.40 11.68 3.49
CA TYR A 52 4.67 11.63 4.26
C TYR A 52 5.20 13.04 4.56
N ASP A 53 4.33 13.93 5.05
CA ASP A 53 4.64 15.32 5.38
C ASP A 53 3.83 15.70 6.62
N ASN A 54 4.48 15.75 7.78
CA ASN A 54 3.81 16.05 9.04
C ASN A 54 3.23 17.48 9.04
N ASP A 55 3.93 18.45 8.44
CA ASP A 55 3.43 19.83 8.33
C ASP A 55 2.15 19.91 7.50
N ALA A 56 2.01 19.02 6.49
CA ALA A 56 0.80 18.93 5.68
C ALA A 56 -0.39 18.32 6.44
N HIS A 57 -0.16 17.42 7.41
CA HIS A 57 -1.19 16.92 8.32
C HIS A 57 -1.60 17.99 9.32
N ASP A 58 -0.66 18.74 9.91
CA ASP A 58 -0.93 19.83 10.83
C ASP A 58 -1.76 20.94 10.15
N ALA A 59 -1.43 21.27 8.88
CA ALA A 59 -2.18 22.23 8.10
C ALA A 59 -3.60 21.74 7.77
N LEU A 60 -3.78 20.46 7.53
CA LEU A 60 -5.07 19.84 7.27
C LEU A 60 -5.96 19.89 8.53
N ASP A 61 -5.43 19.52 9.70
CA ASP A 61 -6.13 19.61 10.99
C ASP A 61 -6.58 21.04 11.32
N ALA A 62 -5.69 22.01 11.09
CA ALA A 62 -5.98 23.43 11.31
C ALA A 62 -7.09 23.98 10.38
N SER A 63 -7.33 23.34 9.23
CA SER A 63 -8.36 23.71 8.25
C SER A 63 -9.66 22.92 8.39
N ALA A 64 -9.82 22.15 9.45
CA ALA A 64 -10.98 21.30 9.69
C ALA A 64 -12.30 22.08 9.51
N GLY A 65 -13.17 21.58 8.61
CA GLY A 65 -14.47 22.18 8.34
C GLY A 65 -14.56 23.06 7.08
N ASP A 66 -13.50 23.24 6.32
CA ASP A 66 -13.49 24.12 5.15
C ASP A 66 -13.79 23.42 3.81
N PHE A 67 -13.94 22.07 3.78
CA PHE A 67 -14.25 21.35 2.55
C PHE A 67 -15.76 21.29 2.30
N PRO A 68 -16.24 21.73 1.12
CA PRO A 68 -17.69 21.74 0.78
C PRO A 68 -18.13 20.37 0.27
N ILE A 69 -18.07 19.33 1.13
CA ILE A 69 -18.33 17.92 0.74
C ILE A 69 -19.63 17.36 1.30
N SER A 70 -20.36 18.11 2.15
CA SER A 70 -21.68 17.68 2.61
C SER A 70 -22.73 17.77 1.47
N GLY A 71 -23.58 16.76 1.38
CA GLY A 71 -24.60 16.68 0.34
C GLY A 71 -25.00 15.26 0.00
N GLU A 72 -25.85 15.13 -1.03
CA GLU A 72 -26.29 13.86 -1.59
C GLU A 72 -25.58 13.64 -2.93
N TYR A 73 -25.01 12.46 -3.15
CA TYR A 73 -24.22 12.08 -4.31
C TYR A 73 -24.45 10.62 -4.68
N THR A 74 -24.07 10.24 -5.88
CA THR A 74 -23.56 8.89 -6.12
C THR A 74 -22.06 8.85 -5.83
N LEU A 75 -21.46 7.68 -5.64
CA LEU A 75 -20.01 7.56 -5.41
C LEU A 75 -19.22 8.20 -6.57
N ASP A 76 -19.68 8.06 -7.82
CA ASP A 76 -19.08 8.65 -9.01
C ASP A 76 -19.15 10.19 -8.99
N GLU A 77 -20.31 10.76 -8.63
CA GLU A 77 -20.46 12.21 -8.50
C GLU A 77 -19.57 12.79 -7.38
N PHE A 78 -19.46 12.09 -6.25
CA PHE A 78 -18.58 12.49 -5.16
C PHE A 78 -17.11 12.45 -5.58
N SER A 79 -16.67 11.38 -6.26
CA SER A 79 -15.31 11.27 -6.80
C SER A 79 -14.99 12.45 -7.74
N GLY A 80 -15.89 12.77 -8.66
CA GLY A 80 -15.77 13.96 -9.51
C GLY A 80 -15.68 15.25 -8.70
N HIS A 81 -16.53 15.43 -7.69
CA HIS A 81 -16.55 16.61 -6.83
C HIS A 81 -15.24 16.78 -6.03
N VAL A 82 -14.77 15.72 -5.38
CA VAL A 82 -13.51 15.75 -4.60
C VAL A 82 -12.30 16.04 -5.48
N SER A 83 -12.28 15.57 -6.72
CA SER A 83 -11.18 15.81 -7.65
C SER A 83 -11.00 17.29 -8.03
N GLU A 84 -12.05 18.10 -7.89
CA GLU A 84 -12.05 19.54 -8.14
C GLU A 84 -11.69 20.38 -6.91
N ILE A 85 -11.68 19.80 -5.70
CA ILE A 85 -11.35 20.49 -4.46
C ILE A 85 -9.83 20.57 -4.28
N ASP A 86 -9.34 21.77 -3.93
CA ASP A 86 -7.96 21.90 -3.48
C ASP A 86 -7.82 21.42 -2.01
N LEU A 87 -7.48 20.13 -1.87
CA LEU A 87 -7.32 19.50 -0.55
C LEU A 87 -6.07 19.96 0.21
N PHE A 88 -5.21 20.81 -0.40
CA PHE A 88 -4.00 21.37 0.22
C PHE A 88 -4.10 22.89 0.48
N HIS A 89 -5.31 23.49 0.34
CA HIS A 89 -5.59 24.90 0.65
C HIS A 89 -4.60 25.89 0.02
N GLY A 90 -4.27 25.70 -1.25
CA GLY A 90 -3.33 26.56 -2.01
C GLY A 90 -1.86 26.30 -1.72
N THR A 91 -1.53 25.34 -0.87
CA THR A 91 -0.15 24.92 -0.61
C THR A 91 0.25 23.82 -1.61
N GLU A 92 1.40 23.99 -2.28
CA GLU A 92 1.93 22.93 -3.14
C GLU A 92 2.54 21.83 -2.26
N PRO A 93 2.12 20.56 -2.38
CA PRO A 93 2.72 19.48 -1.61
C PRO A 93 4.17 19.22 -2.06
N ASN A 94 5.02 18.78 -1.13
CA ASN A 94 6.44 18.51 -1.37
C ASN A 94 6.65 17.44 -2.46
N GLN A 95 5.67 16.56 -2.67
CA GLN A 95 5.64 15.59 -3.76
C GLN A 95 4.25 15.54 -4.37
N SER A 96 4.17 15.47 -5.69
CA SER A 96 2.88 15.47 -6.42
C SER A 96 1.98 14.29 -6.04
N ILE A 97 2.57 13.14 -5.67
CA ILE A 97 1.84 11.93 -5.26
C ILE A 97 1.01 12.15 -3.98
N PHE A 98 1.37 13.11 -3.13
CA PHE A 98 0.61 13.41 -1.90
C PHE A 98 -0.80 13.89 -2.19
N ARG A 99 -1.07 14.46 -3.37
CA ARG A 99 -2.44 14.78 -3.82
C ARG A 99 -3.28 13.51 -3.93
N ASN A 100 -2.71 12.44 -4.48
CA ASN A 100 -3.39 11.14 -4.59
C ASN A 100 -3.64 10.52 -3.21
N TYR A 101 -2.64 10.58 -2.29
CA TYR A 101 -2.78 10.03 -0.95
C TYR A 101 -3.92 10.69 -0.17
N ARG A 102 -4.01 12.03 -0.25
CA ARG A 102 -5.08 12.77 0.41
C ARG A 102 -6.44 12.56 -0.26
N GLN A 103 -6.49 12.58 -1.59
CA GLN A 103 -7.73 12.27 -2.31
C GLN A 103 -8.25 10.87 -1.95
N TRP A 104 -7.35 9.87 -1.91
CA TRP A 104 -7.69 8.51 -1.52
C TRP A 104 -8.37 8.42 -0.14
N ALA A 105 -7.97 9.25 0.82
CA ALA A 105 -8.60 9.26 2.14
C ALA A 105 -10.09 9.62 2.06
N PHE A 106 -10.45 10.62 1.26
CA PHE A 106 -11.84 11.00 1.03
C PHE A 106 -12.60 9.97 0.19
N GLU A 107 -11.99 9.45 -0.86
CA GLU A 107 -12.55 8.43 -1.74
C GLU A 107 -12.85 7.13 -0.98
N SER A 108 -11.91 6.65 -0.19
CA SER A 108 -12.09 5.41 0.58
C SER A 108 -13.10 5.59 1.72
N ALA A 109 -13.14 6.77 2.36
CA ALA A 109 -14.17 7.11 3.34
C ALA A 109 -15.57 7.13 2.71
N ALA A 110 -15.68 7.70 1.51
CA ALA A 110 -16.94 7.74 0.77
C ALA A 110 -17.42 6.36 0.35
N LEU A 111 -16.52 5.51 -0.16
CA LEU A 111 -16.86 4.12 -0.48
C LEU A 111 -17.31 3.35 0.77
N ASP A 112 -16.61 3.50 1.89
CA ASP A 112 -16.96 2.86 3.15
C ASP A 112 -18.35 3.30 3.64
N LEU A 113 -18.65 4.61 3.61
CA LEU A 113 -19.96 5.15 3.99
C LEU A 113 -21.07 4.66 3.06
N ALA A 114 -20.87 4.76 1.73
CA ALA A 114 -21.86 4.34 0.74
C ALA A 114 -22.22 2.85 0.85
N LEU A 115 -21.22 2.00 1.12
CA LEU A 115 -21.45 0.57 1.38
C LEU A 115 -22.25 0.35 2.66
N LYS A 116 -21.95 1.10 3.74
CA LYS A 116 -22.70 1.04 5.02
C LYS A 116 -24.13 1.53 4.87
N GLN A 117 -24.35 2.61 4.13
CA GLN A 117 -25.70 3.12 3.83
C GLN A 117 -26.53 2.13 3.00
N ALA A 118 -25.85 1.34 2.15
CA ALA A 118 -26.47 0.25 1.41
C ALA A 118 -26.60 -1.07 2.19
N ASP A 119 -26.26 -1.10 3.49
CA ASP A 119 -26.23 -2.28 4.38
C ASP A 119 -25.49 -3.47 3.73
N THR A 120 -24.29 -3.21 3.19
CA THR A 120 -23.48 -4.18 2.47
C THR A 120 -21.98 -3.98 2.71
N ASN A 121 -21.16 -4.85 2.14
CA ASN A 121 -19.71 -4.77 2.14
C ASN A 121 -19.15 -4.83 0.71
N LEU A 122 -17.85 -4.58 0.54
CA LEU A 122 -17.23 -4.57 -0.77
C LEU A 122 -17.26 -5.95 -1.46
N ALA A 123 -17.08 -7.05 -0.71
CA ALA A 123 -17.10 -8.40 -1.27
C ALA A 123 -18.46 -8.71 -1.91
N ASP A 124 -19.55 -8.53 -1.16
CA ASP A 124 -20.91 -8.77 -1.64
C ASP A 124 -21.23 -7.90 -2.85
N ARG A 125 -20.83 -6.62 -2.81
CA ARG A 125 -21.08 -5.69 -3.89
C ARG A 125 -20.38 -6.07 -5.19
N LEU A 126 -19.18 -6.65 -5.08
CA LEU A 126 -18.40 -7.16 -6.22
C LEU A 126 -18.76 -8.60 -6.62
N GLY A 127 -19.66 -9.28 -5.88
CA GLY A 127 -20.00 -10.69 -6.09
C GLY A 127 -18.79 -11.61 -5.82
N ARG A 128 -17.98 -11.28 -4.80
CA ARG A 128 -16.79 -12.00 -4.36
C ARG A 128 -16.93 -12.49 -2.93
N THR A 129 -15.95 -13.23 -2.46
CA THR A 129 -15.82 -13.69 -1.05
C THR A 129 -14.47 -13.22 -0.53
N TYR A 130 -14.42 -12.85 0.74
CA TYR A 130 -13.17 -12.59 1.43
C TYR A 130 -12.41 -13.90 1.66
N GLU A 131 -11.15 -13.92 1.22
CA GLU A 131 -10.23 -15.05 1.39
C GLU A 131 -9.15 -14.70 2.43
N PRO A 132 -8.52 -15.68 3.09
CA PRO A 132 -7.41 -15.43 4.00
C PRO A 132 -6.26 -14.71 3.28
N VAL A 133 -5.65 -13.70 3.93
CA VAL A 133 -4.60 -12.86 3.33
C VAL A 133 -3.22 -13.33 3.75
N ARG A 134 -2.44 -13.88 2.81
CA ARG A 134 -1.01 -14.09 3.00
C ARG A 134 -0.31 -12.74 3.04
N PHE A 135 0.62 -12.54 3.99
CA PHE A 135 1.41 -11.32 4.08
C PHE A 135 2.90 -11.60 4.29
N VAL A 136 3.71 -10.63 3.92
CA VAL A 136 5.14 -10.54 4.24
C VAL A 136 5.38 -9.42 5.25
N VAL A 137 6.39 -9.58 6.10
CA VAL A 137 6.84 -8.53 7.02
C VAL A 137 7.91 -7.71 6.31
N SER A 138 7.61 -6.42 6.07
CA SER A 138 8.58 -5.48 5.54
C SER A 138 9.50 -5.02 6.67
N THR A 139 10.81 -5.24 6.52
CA THR A 139 11.80 -4.84 7.52
C THR A 139 13.12 -4.43 6.89
N ARG A 140 13.88 -3.62 7.63
CA ARG A 140 15.25 -3.26 7.31
C ARG A 140 16.20 -4.04 8.21
N LEU A 141 17.37 -4.36 7.68
CA LEU A 141 18.43 -4.96 8.49
C LEU A 141 19.03 -3.91 9.41
N GLU A 142 19.77 -4.39 10.39
CA GLU A 142 20.55 -3.61 11.32
C GLU A 142 21.63 -2.77 10.60
N ASP A 143 22.24 -1.83 11.30
CA ASP A 143 23.42 -1.08 10.86
C ASP A 143 24.61 -1.37 11.81
N PRO A 144 25.65 -2.11 11.33
CA PRO A 144 25.81 -2.72 10.00
C PRO A 144 24.86 -3.92 9.76
N PRO A 145 24.52 -4.25 8.51
CA PRO A 145 23.59 -5.32 8.19
C PRO A 145 24.14 -6.70 8.55
N THR A 146 23.40 -7.45 9.35
CA THR A 146 23.76 -8.82 9.78
C THR A 146 22.72 -9.87 9.43
N GLY A 147 21.47 -9.47 9.30
CA GLY A 147 20.30 -10.34 9.12
C GLY A 147 19.80 -10.97 10.42
N ASP A 148 20.31 -10.55 11.59
CA ASP A 148 19.89 -11.09 12.89
C ASP A 148 18.41 -10.81 13.15
N VAL A 149 17.90 -9.64 12.77
CA VAL A 149 16.48 -9.28 12.91
C VAL A 149 15.54 -10.28 12.21
N VAL A 150 15.90 -10.74 11.02
CA VAL A 150 15.11 -11.75 10.28
C VAL A 150 15.14 -13.10 10.99
N LEU A 151 16.32 -13.52 11.46
CA LEU A 151 16.47 -14.80 12.16
C LEU A 151 15.76 -14.79 13.52
N ASP A 152 15.83 -13.69 14.26
CA ASP A 152 15.10 -13.53 15.52
C ASP A 152 13.59 -13.60 15.33
N TRP A 153 13.09 -13.10 14.22
CA TRP A 153 11.67 -13.25 13.84
C TRP A 153 11.31 -14.70 13.49
N LEU A 154 12.17 -15.37 12.69
CA LEU A 154 11.96 -16.77 12.31
C LEU A 154 12.07 -17.72 13.52
N ASP A 155 12.92 -17.41 14.50
CA ASP A 155 12.97 -18.18 15.76
C ASP A 155 11.66 -18.11 16.56
N ARG A 156 10.91 -17.01 16.46
CA ARG A 156 9.60 -16.84 17.11
C ARG A 156 8.46 -17.42 16.27
N ASN A 157 8.51 -17.22 14.96
CA ASN A 157 7.53 -17.71 14.00
C ASN A 157 8.22 -18.16 12.70
N PRO A 158 8.51 -19.47 12.56
CA PRO A 158 9.22 -20.03 11.41
C PRO A 158 8.48 -19.92 10.07
N GLU A 159 7.20 -19.56 10.07
CA GLU A 159 6.38 -19.43 8.87
C GLU A 159 6.31 -18.00 8.33
N LEU A 160 7.01 -17.04 8.97
CA LEU A 160 7.05 -15.66 8.49
C LEU A 160 7.81 -15.56 7.17
N GLU A 161 7.32 -14.67 6.34
CA GLU A 161 7.94 -14.29 5.08
C GLU A 161 8.28 -12.80 5.09
N PHE A 162 9.27 -12.38 4.30
CA PHE A 162 9.84 -11.05 4.40
C PHE A 162 9.90 -10.33 3.06
N LYS A 163 9.68 -9.01 3.13
CA LYS A 163 10.13 -8.02 2.18
C LYS A 163 11.27 -7.25 2.80
N LEU A 164 12.41 -7.16 2.12
CA LEU A 164 13.61 -6.50 2.63
C LEU A 164 14.06 -5.37 1.70
N ASP A 165 14.70 -4.34 2.28
CA ASP A 165 15.27 -3.21 1.55
C ASP A 165 16.82 -3.38 1.50
N PRO A 166 17.41 -4.00 0.45
CA PRO A 166 18.85 -4.18 0.34
C PRO A 166 19.58 -2.85 0.20
N THR A 167 20.78 -2.76 0.79
CA THR A 167 21.67 -1.60 0.64
C THR A 167 23.03 -2.05 0.11
N SER A 168 23.86 -1.12 -0.40
CA SER A 168 25.23 -1.39 -0.87
C SER A 168 26.12 -2.05 0.18
N GLU A 169 25.75 -1.94 1.47
CA GLU A 169 26.50 -2.56 2.58
C GLU A 169 26.19 -4.05 2.77
N TRP A 170 25.19 -4.60 2.06
CA TRP A 170 24.91 -6.03 2.13
C TRP A 170 26.05 -6.84 1.52
N THR A 171 26.77 -7.58 2.35
CA THR A 171 27.84 -8.47 1.92
C THR A 171 27.29 -9.78 1.36
N THR A 172 28.11 -10.50 0.61
CA THR A 172 27.76 -11.84 0.14
C THR A 172 27.37 -12.78 1.28
N GLU A 173 28.04 -12.67 2.45
CA GLU A 173 27.72 -13.49 3.63
C GLU A 173 26.32 -13.19 4.17
N VAL A 174 25.91 -11.92 4.22
CA VAL A 174 24.56 -11.53 4.64
C VAL A 174 23.52 -12.08 3.67
N ILE A 175 23.79 -11.97 2.37
CA ILE A 175 22.90 -12.46 1.30
C ILE A 175 22.75 -13.98 1.38
N GLU A 176 23.85 -14.73 1.48
CA GLU A 176 23.83 -16.19 1.62
C GLU A 176 23.08 -16.64 2.88
N ARG A 177 23.29 -15.93 4.01
CA ARG A 177 22.61 -16.20 5.28
C ARG A 177 21.11 -16.02 5.19
N LEU A 178 20.63 -14.93 4.56
CA LEU A 178 19.22 -14.65 4.36
C LEU A 178 18.59 -15.60 3.33
N ALA A 179 19.28 -15.87 2.22
CA ALA A 179 18.81 -16.80 1.20
C ALA A 179 18.62 -18.22 1.75
N ALA A 180 19.52 -18.66 2.68
CA ALA A 180 19.42 -19.96 3.32
C ALA A 180 18.16 -20.14 4.20
N THR A 181 17.46 -19.05 4.56
CA THR A 181 16.20 -19.11 5.33
C THR A 181 15.00 -19.53 4.47
N ASP A 182 15.09 -19.37 3.15
CA ASP A 182 13.96 -19.51 2.22
C ASP A 182 12.70 -18.71 2.64
N ALA A 183 12.89 -17.58 3.32
CA ALA A 183 11.80 -16.75 3.85
C ALA A 183 11.67 -15.39 3.14
N VAL A 184 12.65 -15.00 2.32
CA VAL A 184 12.63 -13.72 1.61
C VAL A 184 11.84 -13.85 0.30
N ARG A 185 10.78 -13.05 0.16
CA ARG A 185 9.90 -13.07 -1.02
C ARG A 185 10.05 -11.86 -1.91
N ILE A 186 10.42 -10.71 -1.35
CA ILE A 186 10.55 -9.45 -2.09
C ILE A 186 11.81 -8.72 -1.63
N LEU A 187 12.57 -8.20 -2.57
CA LEU A 187 13.73 -7.35 -2.35
C LEU A 187 13.50 -6.01 -3.06
N ASP A 188 13.28 -4.96 -2.27
CA ASP A 188 12.92 -3.63 -2.75
C ASP A 188 14.16 -2.75 -2.87
N LEU A 189 14.60 -2.52 -4.09
CA LEU A 189 15.84 -1.81 -4.40
C LEU A 189 15.71 -0.28 -4.30
N LYS A 190 14.50 0.24 -4.16
CA LYS A 190 14.21 1.69 -4.02
C LYS A 190 14.74 2.58 -5.13
N GLY A 191 15.13 2.01 -6.26
CA GLY A 191 15.75 2.74 -7.38
C GLY A 191 14.82 3.68 -8.15
N GLN A 192 13.50 3.69 -7.85
CA GLN A 192 12.52 4.56 -8.48
C GLN A 192 12.15 5.79 -7.61
N TYR A 193 12.66 5.86 -6.37
CA TYR A 193 12.29 6.88 -5.39
C TYR A 193 13.11 8.18 -5.49
N HIS A 194 13.42 8.61 -6.71
CA HIS A 194 14.31 9.75 -6.99
C HIS A 194 13.94 11.01 -6.21
N GLY A 195 14.95 11.57 -5.52
CA GLY A 195 14.82 12.81 -4.75
C GLY A 195 14.04 12.69 -3.45
N THR A 196 13.70 11.47 -3.01
CA THR A 196 13.09 11.23 -1.71
C THR A 196 14.15 10.82 -0.67
N THR A 197 13.77 10.76 0.61
CA THR A 197 14.66 10.34 1.70
C THR A 197 15.01 8.85 1.68
N VAL A 198 14.30 8.05 0.89
CA VAL A 198 14.50 6.61 0.74
C VAL A 198 15.11 6.22 -0.62
N ASP A 199 15.45 7.23 -1.44
CA ASP A 199 16.11 7.05 -2.73
C ASP A 199 17.45 6.29 -2.54
N GLN A 200 17.63 5.24 -3.33
CA GLN A 200 18.88 4.49 -3.38
C GLN A 200 19.42 4.53 -4.82
N PRO A 201 20.63 5.08 -5.01
CA PRO A 201 21.24 5.08 -6.34
C PRO A 201 21.50 3.67 -6.82
N ALA A 202 21.44 3.45 -8.12
CA ALA A 202 21.76 2.19 -8.75
C ALA A 202 23.15 1.69 -8.33
N ASP A 203 23.23 0.47 -7.84
CA ASP A 203 24.47 -0.22 -7.48
C ASP A 203 24.51 -1.55 -8.25
N PRO A 204 25.24 -1.62 -9.39
CA PRO A 204 25.29 -2.84 -10.20
C PRO A 204 25.84 -4.05 -9.44
N GLU A 205 26.82 -3.85 -8.54
CA GLU A 205 27.41 -4.94 -7.75
C GLU A 205 26.39 -5.49 -6.73
N LEU A 206 25.61 -4.63 -6.08
CA LEU A 206 24.51 -5.06 -5.22
C LEU A 206 23.45 -5.81 -6.04
N TYR A 207 23.03 -5.23 -7.16
CA TYR A 207 21.96 -5.82 -8.00
C TYR A 207 22.34 -7.22 -8.49
N GLU A 208 23.59 -7.41 -8.95
CA GLU A 208 24.10 -8.72 -9.34
C GLU A 208 24.00 -9.74 -8.21
N ARG A 209 24.50 -9.37 -6.99
CA ARG A 209 24.42 -10.24 -5.81
C ARG A 209 22.98 -10.57 -5.41
N ILE A 210 22.04 -9.62 -5.53
CA ILE A 210 20.62 -9.83 -5.22
C ILE A 210 19.97 -10.75 -6.23
N VAL A 211 20.20 -10.51 -7.52
CA VAL A 211 19.63 -11.33 -8.61
C VAL A 211 20.12 -12.78 -8.52
N GLU A 212 21.40 -12.99 -8.24
CA GLU A 212 22.00 -14.33 -8.11
C GLU A 212 21.63 -15.00 -6.78
N GLY A 213 21.62 -14.23 -5.67
CA GLY A 213 21.42 -14.76 -4.31
C GLY A 213 19.98 -15.17 -4.01
N PHE A 214 19.00 -14.56 -4.67
CA PHE A 214 17.58 -14.80 -4.43
C PHE A 214 16.81 -15.08 -5.73
N PRO A 215 17.05 -16.23 -6.38
CA PRO A 215 16.50 -16.51 -7.72
C PRO A 215 14.97 -16.64 -7.77
N GLU A 216 14.33 -16.93 -6.62
CA GLU A 216 12.87 -17.10 -6.52
C GLU A 216 12.14 -15.86 -5.96
N ALA A 217 12.87 -14.84 -5.47
CA ALA A 217 12.26 -13.65 -4.91
C ALA A 217 11.92 -12.63 -6.00
N LEU A 218 10.85 -11.84 -5.77
CA LEU A 218 10.56 -10.66 -6.57
C LEU A 218 11.59 -9.57 -6.29
N VAL A 219 11.98 -8.84 -7.33
CA VAL A 219 12.87 -7.67 -7.22
C VAL A 219 12.07 -6.43 -7.57
N GLU A 220 11.86 -5.58 -6.57
CA GLU A 220 10.99 -4.42 -6.67
C GLU A 220 11.80 -3.15 -6.95
N ASP A 221 11.27 -2.32 -7.85
CA ASP A 221 11.74 -0.98 -8.18
C ASP A 221 13.25 -0.86 -8.47
N PRO A 222 13.84 -1.68 -9.36
CA PRO A 222 15.22 -1.46 -9.77
C PRO A 222 15.38 -0.15 -10.55
N GLU A 223 16.46 0.59 -10.35
CA GLU A 223 16.87 1.64 -11.27
C GLU A 223 17.54 1.01 -12.50
N LEU A 224 16.99 1.27 -13.68
CA LEU A 224 17.47 0.72 -14.96
C LEU A 224 18.28 1.74 -15.74
N ASN A 225 19.59 1.56 -15.78
CA ASN A 225 20.52 2.33 -16.58
C ASN A 225 21.37 1.42 -17.49
N GLU A 226 22.43 1.93 -18.13
CA GLU A 226 23.29 1.15 -19.03
C GLU A 226 24.02 -0.03 -18.33
N GLU A 227 24.29 0.11 -17.02
CA GLU A 227 24.99 -0.90 -16.24
C GLU A 227 24.05 -1.93 -15.57
N THR A 228 22.88 -1.47 -15.11
CA THR A 228 21.96 -2.33 -14.34
C THR A 228 20.92 -3.05 -15.19
N ARG A 229 20.47 -2.45 -16.31
CA ARG A 229 19.49 -3.09 -17.20
C ARG A 229 19.92 -4.49 -17.68
N PRO A 230 21.19 -4.76 -18.07
CA PRO A 230 21.63 -6.09 -18.49
C PRO A 230 21.49 -7.17 -17.42
N LEU A 231 21.53 -6.81 -16.12
CA LEU A 231 21.39 -7.73 -14.99
C LEU A 231 20.00 -8.37 -14.91
N PHE A 232 19.00 -7.72 -15.52
CA PHE A 232 17.62 -8.19 -15.55
C PHE A 232 17.24 -8.86 -16.90
N GLU A 233 18.19 -9.06 -17.81
CA GLU A 233 17.95 -9.82 -19.05
C GLU A 233 17.69 -11.30 -18.73
N GLY A 234 16.43 -11.74 -18.96
CA GLY A 234 15.96 -13.08 -18.59
C GLY A 234 15.29 -13.16 -17.20
N GLU A 235 15.36 -12.09 -16.42
CA GLU A 235 14.81 -12.00 -15.06
C GLU A 235 13.57 -11.11 -14.99
N GLN A 236 13.10 -10.57 -16.11
CA GLN A 236 11.99 -9.60 -16.17
C GLN A 236 10.71 -10.12 -15.50
N ALA A 237 10.48 -11.44 -15.55
CA ALA A 237 9.31 -12.10 -14.97
C ALA A 237 9.18 -11.94 -13.45
N ARG A 238 10.28 -11.68 -12.76
CA ARG A 238 10.28 -11.45 -11.30
C ARG A 238 10.59 -10.00 -10.89
N VAL A 239 10.72 -9.09 -11.86
CA VAL A 239 10.79 -7.67 -11.57
C VAL A 239 9.38 -7.14 -11.34
N THR A 240 9.19 -6.41 -10.26
CA THR A 240 7.93 -5.77 -9.91
C THR A 240 8.11 -4.26 -9.70
N TRP A 241 7.03 -3.52 -9.84
CA TRP A 241 7.02 -2.07 -9.77
C TRP A 241 6.03 -1.59 -8.72
N ASP A 242 6.48 -0.66 -7.87
CA ASP A 242 5.72 -0.03 -6.79
C ASP A 242 5.57 1.47 -7.04
N TYR A 243 6.68 2.22 -6.93
CA TYR A 243 6.66 3.68 -6.92
C TYR A 243 6.06 4.31 -8.19
N PRO A 244 6.31 3.82 -9.42
CA PRO A 244 5.74 4.40 -10.62
C PRO A 244 4.24 4.12 -10.79
N ILE A 245 3.66 3.13 -10.10
CA ILE A 245 2.30 2.65 -10.38
C ILE A 245 1.25 3.56 -9.74
N ARG A 246 0.46 4.24 -10.61
CA ARG A 246 -0.57 5.23 -10.22
C ARG A 246 -1.85 5.14 -11.04
N GLY A 247 -1.92 4.22 -12.02
CA GLY A 247 -3.00 4.04 -12.96
C GLY A 247 -2.58 3.24 -14.18
N VAL A 248 -3.49 2.86 -15.04
CA VAL A 248 -3.24 2.06 -16.24
C VAL A 248 -2.12 2.67 -17.11
N GLY A 249 -2.16 3.99 -17.36
CA GLY A 249 -1.15 4.65 -18.19
C GLY A 249 0.27 4.48 -17.65
N THR A 250 0.47 4.48 -16.32
CA THR A 250 1.80 4.27 -15.73
C THR A 250 2.25 2.82 -15.79
N VAL A 251 1.33 1.85 -15.89
CA VAL A 251 1.68 0.44 -16.17
C VAL A 251 2.13 0.30 -17.62
N GLU A 252 1.45 0.95 -18.57
CA GLU A 252 1.80 0.92 -20.00
C GLU A 252 3.14 1.64 -20.30
N ASP A 253 3.55 2.59 -19.46
CA ASP A 253 4.82 3.33 -19.58
C ASP A 253 6.03 2.57 -19.00
N LEU A 254 5.86 1.39 -18.42
CA LEU A 254 6.97 0.59 -17.86
C LEU A 254 7.97 0.16 -18.93
N PRO A 255 9.24 -0.11 -18.55
CA PRO A 255 10.31 -0.47 -19.50
C PRO A 255 10.07 -1.76 -20.31
N TRP A 256 9.18 -2.62 -19.84
CA TRP A 256 8.65 -3.84 -20.47
C TRP A 256 7.30 -4.21 -19.86
N GLU A 257 6.57 -5.13 -20.50
CA GLU A 257 5.32 -5.66 -19.98
C GLU A 257 5.58 -6.39 -18.65
N PRO A 258 4.99 -5.94 -17.52
CA PRO A 258 5.27 -6.54 -16.21
C PRO A 258 4.52 -7.85 -16.02
N GLU A 259 5.11 -8.81 -15.30
CA GLU A 259 4.39 -9.99 -14.81
C GLU A 259 3.86 -9.78 -13.40
N TRP A 260 4.44 -8.83 -12.62
CA TRP A 260 4.05 -8.51 -11.26
C TRP A 260 3.98 -7.01 -11.01
N LEU A 261 2.98 -6.58 -10.21
CA LEU A 261 2.84 -5.20 -9.74
C LEU A 261 2.49 -5.16 -8.25
N ASN A 262 3.08 -4.19 -7.54
CA ASN A 262 2.67 -3.81 -6.19
C ASN A 262 1.52 -2.78 -6.29
N ILE A 263 0.35 -3.15 -5.76
CA ILE A 263 -0.84 -2.31 -5.77
C ILE A 263 -0.99 -1.63 -4.40
N LYS A 264 -0.71 -0.33 -4.35
CA LYS A 264 -0.91 0.51 -3.17
C LYS A 264 -2.10 1.44 -3.40
N PRO A 265 -3.28 1.15 -2.87
CA PRO A 265 -4.52 1.87 -3.17
C PRO A 265 -4.41 3.39 -3.11
N SER A 266 -3.71 3.93 -2.11
CA SER A 266 -3.53 5.38 -1.95
C SER A 266 -2.80 6.07 -3.11
N ARG A 267 -2.00 5.34 -3.90
CA ARG A 267 -1.28 5.92 -5.05
C ARG A 267 -2.18 6.27 -6.23
N PHE A 268 -3.36 5.66 -6.30
CA PHE A 268 -4.30 5.85 -7.40
C PHE A 268 -5.18 7.09 -7.24
N GLY A 269 -5.31 7.60 -6.02
CA GLY A 269 -6.12 8.78 -5.69
C GLY A 269 -7.62 8.50 -5.70
N SER A 270 -8.16 7.82 -6.71
CA SER A 270 -9.58 7.50 -6.81
C SER A 270 -9.85 5.99 -6.84
N ILE A 271 -11.05 5.61 -6.39
CA ILE A 271 -11.56 4.23 -6.48
C ILE A 271 -11.63 3.78 -7.94
N GLN A 272 -12.01 4.67 -8.85
CA GLN A 272 -12.07 4.35 -10.28
C GLN A 272 -10.69 3.98 -10.82
N SER A 273 -9.68 4.80 -10.58
CA SER A 273 -8.32 4.55 -11.07
C SER A 273 -7.75 3.24 -10.54
N LEU A 274 -7.99 2.94 -9.25
CA LEU A 274 -7.62 1.66 -8.64
C LEU A 274 -8.30 0.48 -9.33
N PHE A 275 -9.63 0.52 -9.47
CA PHE A 275 -10.39 -0.59 -10.05
C PHE A 275 -10.13 -0.79 -11.52
N ASP A 276 -9.96 0.28 -12.30
CA ASP A 276 -9.59 0.20 -13.71
C ASP A 276 -8.21 -0.44 -13.87
N THR A 277 -7.26 -0.15 -12.97
CA THR A 277 -5.94 -0.78 -12.99
C THR A 277 -6.00 -2.25 -12.58
N ILE A 278 -6.78 -2.62 -11.58
CA ILE A 278 -6.99 -4.03 -11.21
C ILE A 278 -7.65 -4.80 -12.36
N ASP A 279 -8.67 -4.24 -13.02
CA ASP A 279 -9.29 -4.85 -14.19
C ASP A 279 -8.30 -4.99 -15.36
N TYR A 280 -7.46 -3.97 -15.59
CA TYR A 280 -6.40 -4.03 -16.59
C TYR A 280 -5.41 -5.17 -16.30
N CYS A 281 -4.87 -5.24 -15.09
CA CYS A 281 -3.93 -6.30 -14.69
C CYS A 281 -4.55 -7.68 -14.89
N ARG A 282 -5.80 -7.89 -14.48
CA ARG A 282 -6.51 -9.16 -14.65
C ARG A 282 -6.71 -9.54 -16.12
N ASN A 283 -7.00 -8.56 -16.98
CA ASN A 283 -7.19 -8.78 -18.42
C ASN A 283 -5.87 -9.07 -19.14
N GLN A 284 -4.76 -8.55 -18.64
CA GLN A 284 -3.41 -8.79 -19.17
C GLN A 284 -2.69 -9.95 -18.47
N GLU A 285 -3.36 -10.66 -17.55
CA GLU A 285 -2.78 -11.74 -16.75
C GLU A 285 -1.57 -11.31 -15.89
N ILE A 286 -1.48 -10.01 -15.56
CA ILE A 286 -0.46 -9.45 -14.66
C ILE A 286 -0.84 -9.82 -13.22
N GLN A 287 0.08 -10.44 -12.50
CA GLN A 287 -0.07 -10.79 -11.11
C GLN A 287 0.07 -9.53 -10.23
N MET A 288 -0.61 -9.51 -9.10
CA MET A 288 -0.61 -8.39 -8.19
C MET A 288 -0.32 -8.86 -6.77
N PHE A 289 0.31 -8.00 -5.99
CA PHE A 289 0.32 -8.08 -4.53
C PHE A 289 0.04 -6.72 -3.93
N GLY A 290 -0.47 -6.69 -2.71
CA GLY A 290 -0.79 -5.45 -2.02
C GLY A 290 0.41 -4.87 -1.29
N GLY A 291 0.44 -3.54 -1.19
CA GLY A 291 1.38 -2.83 -0.35
C GLY A 291 0.73 -1.65 0.37
N GLY A 292 1.35 -1.21 1.46
CA GLY A 292 0.90 -0.10 2.29
C GLY A 292 1.86 1.10 2.29
N GLN A 293 1.43 2.15 3.00
CA GLN A 293 2.16 3.40 3.23
C GLN A 293 2.33 3.68 4.74
N PHE A 294 2.54 2.65 5.55
CA PHE A 294 2.54 2.75 7.02
C PHE A 294 1.25 3.37 7.57
N GLU A 295 0.10 2.85 7.15
CA GLU A 295 -1.20 3.21 7.68
C GLU A 295 -1.26 2.94 9.19
N LEU A 296 -1.71 3.92 9.97
CA LEU A 296 -1.78 3.83 11.42
C LEU A 296 -3.15 3.40 11.94
N ASP A 297 -4.19 3.55 11.12
CA ASP A 297 -5.59 3.29 11.50
C ASP A 297 -6.30 2.45 10.43
N VAL A 298 -7.46 2.90 9.98
CA VAL A 298 -8.39 2.20 9.08
C VAL A 298 -7.80 1.86 7.70
N GLY A 299 -6.84 2.62 7.24
CA GLY A 299 -6.20 2.35 5.94
C GLY A 299 -5.60 0.94 5.87
N ARG A 300 -5.07 0.41 6.99
CA ARG A 300 -4.54 -0.96 7.04
C ARG A 300 -5.64 -2.02 6.86
N GLU A 301 -6.82 -1.79 7.42
CA GLU A 301 -7.97 -2.68 7.21
C GLU A 301 -8.42 -2.68 5.75
N HIS A 302 -8.45 -1.50 5.11
CA HIS A 302 -8.75 -1.39 3.68
C HIS A 302 -7.76 -2.18 2.83
N LEU A 303 -6.45 -2.14 3.15
CA LEU A 303 -5.45 -2.93 2.44
C LEU A 303 -5.73 -4.44 2.56
N HIS A 304 -6.10 -4.92 3.75
CA HIS A 304 -6.49 -6.32 3.95
C HIS A 304 -7.73 -6.70 3.14
N ALA A 305 -8.75 -5.83 3.11
CA ALA A 305 -9.96 -6.06 2.33
C ALA A 305 -9.65 -6.16 0.81
N PHE A 306 -8.84 -5.24 0.27
CA PHE A 306 -8.42 -5.30 -1.13
C PHE A 306 -7.54 -6.53 -1.42
N ALA A 307 -6.56 -6.84 -0.56
CA ALA A 307 -5.70 -8.01 -0.73
C ALA A 307 -6.53 -9.30 -0.74
N SER A 308 -7.45 -9.45 0.19
CA SER A 308 -8.36 -10.58 0.30
C SER A 308 -9.22 -10.80 -0.95
N LEU A 309 -9.66 -9.71 -1.59
CA LEU A 309 -10.54 -9.78 -2.74
C LEU A 309 -9.82 -10.00 -4.07
N PHE A 310 -8.55 -9.57 -4.20
CA PHE A 310 -7.91 -9.50 -5.50
C PHE A 310 -6.61 -10.30 -5.63
N TYR A 311 -5.84 -10.47 -4.53
CA TYR A 311 -4.53 -11.13 -4.53
C TYR A 311 -4.20 -11.82 -3.18
N PRO A 312 -5.13 -12.65 -2.64
CA PRO A 312 -5.02 -13.18 -1.26
C PRO A 312 -3.78 -14.06 -1.03
N ASP A 313 -3.36 -14.82 -2.04
CA ASP A 313 -2.24 -15.78 -1.95
C ASP A 313 -0.87 -15.15 -2.28
N ALA A 314 -0.85 -13.88 -2.72
CA ALA A 314 0.37 -13.17 -3.06
C ALA A 314 1.19 -12.79 -1.82
N PRO A 315 2.49 -12.50 -1.94
CA PRO A 315 3.31 -12.04 -0.83
C PRO A 315 3.01 -10.57 -0.50
N ASN A 316 1.84 -10.30 0.09
CA ASN A 316 1.34 -8.95 0.33
C ASN A 316 2.15 -8.23 1.41
N ASP A 317 2.67 -7.05 1.10
CA ASP A 317 3.35 -6.15 2.05
C ASP A 317 2.29 -5.37 2.88
N VAL A 318 1.47 -6.12 3.59
CA VAL A 318 0.35 -5.61 4.39
C VAL A 318 0.30 -6.25 5.79
N ALA A 319 1.43 -6.62 6.36
CA ALA A 319 1.48 -7.14 7.71
C ALA A 319 0.68 -6.25 8.69
N PRO A 320 0.02 -6.84 9.71
CA PRO A 320 -0.69 -6.06 10.73
C PRO A 320 0.15 -4.96 11.36
N LYS A 321 -0.50 -3.85 11.73
CA LYS A 321 0.16 -2.63 12.27
C LYS A 321 1.18 -2.92 13.38
N ALA A 322 0.92 -3.94 14.20
CA ALA A 322 1.81 -4.33 15.30
C ALA A 322 3.22 -4.77 14.85
N TYR A 323 3.39 -5.22 13.60
CA TYR A 323 4.71 -5.52 13.04
C TYR A 323 5.56 -4.26 12.76
N ASN A 324 4.93 -3.10 12.68
CA ASN A 324 5.60 -1.80 12.49
C ASN A 324 5.93 -1.10 13.82
N ASP A 325 5.59 -1.70 14.96
CA ASP A 325 5.89 -1.12 16.27
C ASP A 325 7.38 -1.26 16.63
N PRO A 326 7.96 -0.25 17.31
CA PRO A 326 9.35 -0.35 17.80
C PRO A 326 9.55 -1.50 18.80
N ASP A 327 8.52 -1.87 19.54
CA ASP A 327 8.51 -3.01 20.47
C ASP A 327 7.52 -4.08 20.00
N THR A 328 8.05 -5.14 19.41
CA THR A 328 7.30 -6.30 18.90
C THR A 328 7.37 -7.50 19.84
N SER A 329 7.49 -7.28 21.16
CA SER A 329 7.59 -8.34 22.18
C SER A 329 6.30 -9.09 22.44
N GLY A 330 5.14 -8.54 21.97
CA GLY A 330 3.81 -9.15 22.11
C GLY A 330 3.57 -10.34 21.18
N GLU A 331 2.44 -11.02 21.39
CA GLU A 331 1.94 -12.03 20.45
C GLU A 331 1.41 -11.31 19.20
N LEU A 332 1.89 -11.72 18.01
CA LEU A 332 1.53 -11.14 16.73
C LEU A 332 0.72 -12.12 15.89
N SER A 333 -0.15 -11.59 15.07
CA SER A 333 -0.93 -12.39 14.13
C SER A 333 -0.01 -13.13 13.15
N THR A 334 -0.37 -14.36 12.81
CA THR A 334 0.37 -15.17 11.82
C THR A 334 -0.21 -14.99 10.42
N SER A 335 0.58 -15.26 9.38
CA SER A 335 0.11 -15.35 8.00
C SER A 335 -0.42 -16.77 7.72
N PRO A 336 -1.55 -16.92 6.99
CA PRO A 336 -2.42 -15.87 6.50
C PRO A 336 -3.36 -15.29 7.56
N LEU A 337 -3.77 -14.01 7.38
CA LEU A 337 -4.81 -13.39 8.21
C LEU A 337 -6.17 -13.98 7.86
N ALA A 338 -6.93 -14.38 8.87
CA ALA A 338 -8.30 -14.85 8.65
C ALA A 338 -9.22 -13.70 8.20
N PRO A 339 -10.15 -13.95 7.28
CA PRO A 339 -11.14 -12.95 6.89
C PRO A 339 -12.13 -12.70 8.06
N PRO A 340 -12.78 -11.51 8.09
CA PRO A 340 -13.79 -11.22 9.11
C PRO A 340 -14.97 -12.18 9.00
N GLU A 341 -15.57 -12.54 10.14
CA GLU A 341 -16.81 -13.36 10.15
C GLU A 341 -18.01 -12.58 9.60
N THR A 342 -18.03 -11.28 9.83
CA THR A 342 -19.03 -10.35 9.30
C THR A 342 -18.32 -9.07 8.91
N ALA A 343 -18.61 -8.54 7.72
CA ALA A 343 -18.05 -7.30 7.25
C ALA A 343 -19.17 -6.33 6.88
N LEU A 344 -18.99 -5.06 7.18
CA LEU A 344 -19.84 -3.95 6.75
C LEU A 344 -18.95 -2.83 6.21
N GLY A 345 -19.28 -2.28 5.05
CA GLY A 345 -18.43 -1.28 4.41
C GLY A 345 -17.12 -1.87 3.90
N LEU A 346 -16.00 -1.22 4.26
CA LEU A 346 -14.63 -1.66 4.00
C LEU A 346 -13.94 -2.25 5.23
N SER A 347 -14.64 -2.45 6.34
CA SER A 347 -14.04 -2.97 7.56
C SER A 347 -13.52 -4.40 7.36
N TRP A 348 -12.35 -4.66 7.96
CA TRP A 348 -11.74 -5.98 8.05
C TRP A 348 -11.87 -6.59 9.46
N GLU A 349 -12.11 -5.77 10.50
CA GLU A 349 -12.27 -6.18 11.92
C GLU A 349 -13.73 -6.27 12.35
#